data_0c43929e3d371fc741d8553926420f6f
#
_entry.id   0c43929e3d371fc741d8553926420f6f
#
_cell.length_a   1.000
_cell.length_b   1.000
_cell.length_c   1.000
_cell.angle_alpha   90.00
_cell.angle_beta   90.00
_cell.angle_gamma   90.00
#
_symmetry.space_group_name_H-M   'P 1'
#
loop_
_entity.id
_entity.type
_entity.pdbx_description
1 polymer ?
#
loop_
_entity_poly.entity_id
_entity_poly.type
_entity_poly.pdbx_seq_one_letter_code
_entity_poly.pdbx_strand_id
1 'polypeptide(L)'
;LLIDADPQANATTSLGFHRDTYEYNIYHVMLGTKELSEIILDSEIENLKVAPSNIGLVGIEKEFYKNTKERELVLKRKIDPIKKDFDYIIIDSPPALGPITINTLSASTSVLIPIQCEFFALEGLAQLLNTIKLVKQTINQSLQIRGFLPTMYSAQNNLSKQVFADLAQHFENKLFKIDENSYVVIPRNVKLAESPSFGKPIMLYDTNSSGTKAYTHLARAIAG
;
A
#
# COMPACT_ATOMS: atom_id res chain seq x y z
N LEU A 1 -4.81 -3.40 -10.91
CA LEU A 1 -3.38 -3.63 -10.87
C LEU A 1 -2.83 -3.38 -9.48
N LEU A 2 -2.03 -4.30 -8.95
CA LEU A 2 -1.20 -4.10 -7.77
C LEU A 2 0.24 -3.84 -8.22
N ILE A 3 0.83 -2.73 -7.80
CA ILE A 3 2.25 -2.40 -8.00
C ILE A 3 2.94 -2.55 -6.65
N ASP A 4 3.84 -3.51 -6.54
CA ASP A 4 4.69 -3.67 -5.35
C ASP A 4 5.90 -2.74 -5.51
N ALA A 5 5.97 -1.69 -4.71
CA ALA A 5 7.07 -0.73 -4.68
C ALA A 5 7.93 -0.85 -3.41
N ASP A 6 7.75 -1.94 -2.64
CA ASP A 6 8.61 -2.24 -1.50
C ASP A 6 9.75 -3.19 -1.91
N PRO A 7 11.02 -2.84 -1.64
CA PRO A 7 12.15 -3.76 -1.87
C PRO A 7 12.04 -5.11 -1.17
N GLN A 8 11.27 -5.21 -0.09
CA GLN A 8 11.02 -6.48 0.59
C GLN A 8 10.14 -7.43 -0.23
N ALA A 9 9.36 -6.91 -1.20
CA ALA A 9 8.50 -7.66 -2.11
C ALA A 9 7.45 -8.52 -1.37
N ASN A 10 6.90 -8.00 -0.27
CA ASN A 10 5.94 -8.73 0.54
C ASN A 10 4.60 -8.91 -0.20
N ALA A 11 4.13 -7.90 -0.92
CA ALA A 11 2.92 -8.00 -1.72
C ALA A 11 3.07 -9.02 -2.86
N THR A 12 4.21 -9.00 -3.55
CA THR A 12 4.58 -9.96 -4.60
C THR A 12 4.55 -11.41 -4.06
N THR A 13 5.27 -11.66 -2.96
CA THR A 13 5.38 -12.99 -2.34
C THR A 13 4.03 -13.48 -1.79
N SER A 14 3.23 -12.58 -1.21
CA SER A 14 1.90 -12.92 -0.65
C SER A 14 0.88 -13.33 -1.72
N LEU A 15 1.17 -13.07 -2.99
CA LEU A 15 0.37 -13.52 -4.14
C LEU A 15 0.97 -14.73 -4.85
N GLY A 16 1.95 -15.41 -4.23
CA GLY A 16 2.54 -16.65 -4.74
C GLY A 16 3.65 -16.46 -5.78
N PHE A 17 4.07 -15.23 -6.07
CA PHE A 17 5.18 -14.99 -6.98
C PHE A 17 6.52 -15.14 -6.25
N HIS A 18 7.34 -16.08 -6.72
CA HIS A 18 8.70 -16.26 -6.23
C HIS A 18 9.71 -15.55 -7.13
N ARG A 19 10.84 -15.12 -6.57
CA ARG A 19 11.87 -14.32 -7.26
C ARG A 19 12.38 -14.95 -8.56
N ASP A 20 12.34 -16.26 -8.66
CA ASP A 20 12.82 -17.02 -9.81
C ASP A 20 11.76 -17.17 -10.92
N THR A 21 10.54 -16.66 -10.70
CA THR A 21 9.42 -16.83 -11.64
C THR A 21 9.22 -15.63 -12.59
N TYR A 22 9.95 -14.54 -12.38
CA TYR A 22 9.89 -13.35 -13.25
C TYR A 22 11.28 -12.73 -13.43
N GLU A 23 11.55 -12.26 -14.65
CA GLU A 23 12.85 -11.68 -15.03
C GLU A 23 12.89 -10.17 -14.70
N TYR A 24 11.81 -9.46 -14.98
CA TYR A 24 11.72 -8.01 -14.83
C TYR A 24 10.73 -7.63 -13.72
N ASN A 25 10.99 -6.49 -13.09
CA ASN A 25 10.21 -6.00 -11.96
C ASN A 25 10.26 -4.46 -11.91
N ILE A 26 9.65 -3.86 -10.89
CA ILE A 26 9.53 -2.42 -10.73
C ILE A 26 10.88 -1.68 -10.71
N TYR A 27 11.97 -2.31 -10.31
CA TYR A 27 13.31 -1.74 -10.40
C TYR A 27 13.69 -1.37 -11.83
N HIS A 28 13.44 -2.26 -12.81
CA HIS A 28 13.72 -2.04 -14.22
C HIS A 28 12.87 -0.90 -14.81
N VAL A 29 11.64 -0.78 -14.35
CA VAL A 29 10.73 0.31 -14.71
C VAL A 29 11.23 1.66 -14.18
N MET A 30 11.64 1.67 -12.91
CA MET A 30 12.17 2.88 -12.25
C MET A 30 13.52 3.31 -12.83
N LEU A 31 14.34 2.38 -13.33
CA LEU A 31 15.55 2.69 -14.11
C LEU A 31 15.27 3.19 -15.52
N GLY A 32 14.05 2.97 -16.04
CA GLY A 32 13.70 3.30 -17.42
C GLY A 32 14.16 2.29 -18.46
N THR A 33 14.59 1.09 -18.06
CA THR A 33 15.00 0.01 -18.96
C THR A 33 13.83 -0.85 -19.44
N LYS A 34 12.67 -0.73 -18.77
CA LYS A 34 11.42 -1.40 -19.11
C LYS A 34 10.24 -0.44 -18.97
N GLU A 35 9.17 -0.71 -19.75
CA GLU A 35 7.88 -0.10 -19.52
C GLU A 35 7.09 -0.91 -18.50
N LEU A 36 6.14 -0.25 -17.79
CA LEU A 36 5.37 -0.93 -16.75
C LEU A 36 4.54 -2.10 -17.32
N SER A 37 3.99 -1.95 -18.54
CA SER A 37 3.26 -3.01 -19.23
C SER A 37 4.07 -4.27 -19.52
N GLU A 38 5.40 -4.17 -19.63
CA GLU A 38 6.27 -5.31 -19.91
C GLU A 38 6.55 -6.21 -18.71
N ILE A 39 6.28 -5.71 -17.49
CA ILE A 39 6.56 -6.45 -16.25
C ILE A 39 5.31 -6.94 -15.53
N ILE A 40 4.12 -6.61 -16.03
CA ILE A 40 2.85 -7.01 -15.42
C ILE A 40 2.64 -8.52 -15.58
N LEU A 41 2.35 -9.19 -14.48
CA LEU A 41 2.06 -10.61 -14.41
C LEU A 41 0.58 -10.84 -14.11
N ASP A 42 0.01 -11.89 -14.68
CA ASP A 42 -1.32 -12.36 -14.29
C ASP A 42 -1.23 -13.15 -12.99
N SER A 43 -2.10 -12.84 -12.03
CA SER A 43 -2.20 -13.60 -10.78
C SER A 43 -3.21 -14.74 -10.91
N GLU A 44 -3.24 -15.65 -9.92
CA GLU A 44 -4.28 -16.68 -9.81
C GLU A 44 -5.68 -16.09 -9.48
N ILE A 45 -5.74 -14.80 -9.15
CA ILE A 45 -6.99 -14.12 -8.81
C ILE A 45 -7.50 -13.41 -10.07
N GLU A 46 -8.72 -13.75 -10.44
CA GLU A 46 -9.40 -13.13 -11.57
C GLU A 46 -9.40 -11.59 -11.45
N ASN A 47 -9.07 -10.91 -12.55
CA ASN A 47 -8.99 -9.45 -12.64
C ASN A 47 -7.91 -8.78 -11.75
N LEU A 48 -7.02 -9.55 -11.14
CA LEU A 48 -5.88 -9.02 -10.41
C LEU A 48 -4.58 -9.29 -11.18
N LYS A 49 -3.91 -8.21 -11.56
CA LYS A 49 -2.56 -8.25 -12.14
C LYS A 49 -1.55 -7.62 -11.19
N VAL A 50 -0.30 -8.04 -11.29
CA VAL A 50 0.78 -7.62 -10.38
C VAL A 50 1.99 -7.13 -11.15
N ALA A 51 2.50 -5.96 -10.80
CA ALA A 51 3.85 -5.52 -11.14
C ALA A 51 4.77 -5.86 -9.96
N PRO A 52 5.64 -6.87 -10.09
CA PRO A 52 6.38 -7.41 -8.95
C PRO A 52 7.56 -6.55 -8.54
N SER A 53 8.03 -6.73 -7.29
CA SER A 53 9.21 -6.11 -6.74
C SER A 53 10.29 -7.15 -6.37
N ASN A 54 11.50 -6.67 -6.11
CA ASN A 54 12.53 -7.45 -5.44
C ASN A 54 13.53 -6.55 -4.70
N ILE A 55 14.47 -7.14 -3.97
CA ILE A 55 15.47 -6.44 -3.18
C ILE A 55 16.35 -5.50 -4.01
N GLY A 56 16.48 -5.73 -5.31
CA GLY A 56 17.24 -4.86 -6.24
C GLY A 56 16.70 -3.43 -6.26
N LEU A 57 15.43 -3.22 -5.90
CA LEU A 57 14.81 -1.89 -5.82
C LEU A 57 15.52 -0.95 -4.84
N VAL A 58 16.24 -1.45 -3.83
CA VAL A 58 17.11 -0.65 -2.95
C VAL A 58 18.13 0.16 -3.77
N GLY A 59 18.59 -0.40 -4.88
CA GLY A 59 19.56 0.26 -5.76
C GLY A 59 19.04 1.53 -6.43
N ILE A 60 17.71 1.69 -6.55
CA ILE A 60 17.12 2.85 -7.25
C ILE A 60 17.40 4.17 -6.53
N GLU A 61 17.52 4.16 -5.21
CA GLU A 61 17.84 5.36 -4.46
C GLU A 61 19.20 5.95 -4.88
N LYS A 62 20.19 5.07 -5.07
CA LYS A 62 21.53 5.49 -5.53
C LYS A 62 21.49 6.05 -6.95
N GLU A 63 20.67 5.48 -7.82
CA GLU A 63 20.50 5.98 -9.19
C GLU A 63 19.78 7.33 -9.22
N PHE A 64 18.81 7.55 -8.35
CA PHE A 64 18.11 8.82 -8.21
C PHE A 64 19.00 9.96 -7.69
N TYR A 65 20.06 9.66 -6.92
CA TYR A 65 21.05 10.68 -6.55
C TYR A 65 21.89 11.15 -7.73
N LYS A 66 22.13 10.31 -8.73
CA LYS A 66 22.91 10.68 -9.92
C LYS A 66 22.09 11.50 -10.92
N ASN A 67 20.79 11.24 -11.03
CA ASN A 67 19.90 11.93 -11.95
C ASN A 67 18.85 12.74 -11.18
N THR A 68 19.06 14.05 -11.10
CA THR A 68 18.24 14.94 -10.24
C THR A 68 16.99 15.51 -10.91
N LYS A 69 16.86 15.39 -12.24
CA LYS A 69 15.72 15.97 -12.94
C LYS A 69 14.50 15.05 -12.88
N GLU A 70 13.43 15.55 -12.26
CA GLU A 70 12.09 14.92 -12.27
C GLU A 70 12.05 13.46 -11.78
N ARG A 71 13.04 13.10 -10.95
CA ARG A 71 13.16 11.76 -10.35
C ARG A 71 11.94 11.37 -9.50
N GLU A 72 11.23 12.36 -8.98
CA GLU A 72 10.02 12.17 -8.17
C GLU A 72 8.79 11.76 -8.99
N LEU A 73 8.84 11.88 -10.33
CA LEU A 73 7.74 11.61 -11.25
C LEU A 73 7.95 10.36 -12.11
N VAL A 74 9.01 9.59 -11.88
CA VAL A 74 9.36 8.44 -12.72
C VAL A 74 8.21 7.43 -12.74
N LEU A 75 7.73 7.00 -11.57
CA LEU A 75 6.64 6.03 -11.47
C LEU A 75 5.34 6.56 -12.09
N LYS A 76 5.02 7.85 -11.87
CA LYS A 76 3.83 8.47 -12.46
C LYS A 76 3.84 8.37 -13.97
N ARG A 77 4.96 8.70 -14.62
CA ARG A 77 5.08 8.63 -16.08
C ARG A 77 4.94 7.22 -16.63
N LYS A 78 5.34 6.22 -15.85
CA LYS A 78 5.19 4.81 -16.24
C LYS A 78 3.79 4.26 -16.02
N ILE A 79 3.03 4.83 -15.09
CA ILE A 79 1.62 4.48 -14.85
C ILE A 79 0.69 5.17 -15.86
N ASP A 80 0.93 6.44 -16.18
CA ASP A 80 0.03 7.26 -17.00
C ASP A 80 -0.39 6.61 -18.34
N PRO A 81 0.48 5.90 -19.08
CA PRO A 81 0.09 5.24 -20.34
C PRO A 81 -0.93 4.11 -20.17
N ILE A 82 -0.89 3.38 -19.05
CA ILE A 82 -1.69 2.16 -18.84
C ILE A 82 -2.84 2.34 -17.84
N LYS A 83 -2.98 3.51 -17.22
CA LYS A 83 -3.95 3.72 -16.15
C LYS A 83 -5.41 3.53 -16.56
N LYS A 84 -5.73 3.63 -17.85
CA LYS A 84 -7.08 3.45 -18.38
C LYS A 84 -7.48 1.98 -18.51
N ASP A 85 -6.51 1.08 -18.44
CA ASP A 85 -6.72 -0.36 -18.58
C ASP A 85 -7.16 -1.01 -17.25
N PHE A 86 -7.21 -0.23 -16.16
CA PHE A 86 -7.51 -0.72 -14.83
C PHE A 86 -8.52 0.19 -14.11
N ASP A 87 -9.49 -0.41 -13.42
CA ASP A 87 -10.44 0.30 -12.55
C ASP A 87 -9.72 0.86 -11.31
N TYR A 88 -8.76 0.08 -10.78
CA TYR A 88 -7.95 0.45 -9.63
C TYR A 88 -6.47 0.12 -9.85
N ILE A 89 -5.59 1.04 -9.48
CA ILE A 89 -4.15 0.80 -9.37
C ILE A 89 -3.79 1.03 -7.90
N ILE A 90 -3.37 -0.03 -7.22
CA ILE A 90 -2.92 0.00 -5.83
C ILE A 90 -1.40 -0.08 -5.83
N ILE A 91 -0.75 0.86 -5.15
CA ILE A 91 0.71 0.89 -5.02
C ILE A 91 1.06 0.56 -3.57
N ASP A 92 1.69 -0.59 -3.34
CA ASP A 92 2.25 -0.95 -2.03
C ASP A 92 3.58 -0.23 -1.85
N SER A 93 3.66 0.63 -0.85
CA SER A 93 4.77 1.56 -0.63
C SER A 93 5.60 1.13 0.57
N PRO A 94 6.95 1.24 0.51
CA PRO A 94 7.79 0.91 1.66
C PRO A 94 7.49 1.83 2.85
N PRO A 95 7.75 1.38 4.09
CA PRO A 95 7.52 2.17 5.30
C PRO A 95 8.49 3.35 5.45
N ALA A 96 9.64 3.31 4.76
CA ALA A 96 10.63 4.38 4.80
C ALA A 96 10.18 5.61 4.00
N LEU A 97 10.38 6.81 4.55
CA LEU A 97 10.08 8.08 3.87
C LEU A 97 11.24 8.49 2.94
N GLY A 98 11.51 7.65 1.94
CA GLY A 98 12.60 7.82 0.96
C GLY A 98 12.10 8.18 -0.45
N PRO A 99 13.02 8.19 -1.42
CA PRO A 99 12.72 8.53 -2.83
C PRO A 99 11.64 7.64 -3.46
N ILE A 100 11.56 6.36 -3.07
CA ILE A 100 10.51 5.44 -3.55
C ILE A 100 9.13 5.92 -3.06
N THR A 101 9.00 6.24 -1.77
CA THR A 101 7.75 6.74 -1.19
C THR A 101 7.32 8.05 -1.83
N ILE A 102 8.26 8.97 -2.12
CA ILE A 102 7.93 10.19 -2.86
C ILE A 102 7.38 9.86 -4.25
N ASN A 103 7.96 8.89 -4.97
CA ASN A 103 7.45 8.45 -6.27
C ASN A 103 6.05 7.84 -6.18
N THR A 104 5.79 7.00 -5.17
CA THR A 104 4.45 6.39 -5.00
C THR A 104 3.40 7.45 -4.69
N LEU A 105 3.70 8.41 -3.82
CA LEU A 105 2.82 9.54 -3.50
C LEU A 105 2.60 10.47 -4.70
N SER A 106 3.64 10.70 -5.51
CA SER A 106 3.57 11.55 -6.69
C SER A 106 2.71 10.93 -7.80
N ALA A 107 2.68 9.59 -7.88
CA ALA A 107 1.90 8.83 -8.84
C ALA A 107 0.45 8.58 -8.42
N SER A 108 0.14 8.73 -7.13
CA SER A 108 -1.15 8.39 -6.57
C SER A 108 -2.17 9.52 -6.65
N THR A 109 -3.44 9.17 -6.78
CA THR A 109 -4.57 10.12 -6.63
C THR A 109 -4.98 10.26 -5.16
N SER A 110 -4.84 9.18 -4.39
CA SER A 110 -5.15 9.17 -2.96
C SER A 110 -4.28 8.19 -2.19
N VAL A 111 -4.19 8.39 -0.88
CA VAL A 111 -3.42 7.56 0.06
C VAL A 111 -4.36 6.97 1.09
N LEU A 112 -4.32 5.66 1.25
CA LEU A 112 -4.87 4.94 2.38
C LEU A 112 -3.73 4.66 3.36
N ILE A 113 -3.91 5.01 4.63
CA ILE A 113 -2.86 4.93 5.64
C ILE A 113 -3.21 3.87 6.68
N PRO A 114 -2.59 2.68 6.62
CA PRO A 114 -2.72 1.70 7.69
C PRO A 114 -1.97 2.17 8.93
N ILE A 115 -2.61 2.04 10.09
CA ILE A 115 -2.04 2.46 11.38
C ILE A 115 -2.17 1.31 12.36
N GLN A 116 -1.04 0.77 12.82
CA GLN A 116 -1.06 -0.25 13.86
C GLN A 116 -1.54 0.37 15.18
N CYS A 117 -2.46 -0.31 15.87
CA CYS A 117 -2.97 0.14 17.17
C CYS A 117 -1.96 -0.16 18.29
N GLU A 118 -0.75 0.42 18.18
CA GLU A 118 0.41 0.26 19.07
C GLU A 118 1.00 1.63 19.47
N PHE A 119 1.84 1.68 20.49
CA PHE A 119 2.27 2.90 21.18
C PHE A 119 2.90 3.97 20.24
N PHE A 120 3.79 3.57 19.35
CA PHE A 120 4.51 4.52 18.48
C PHE A 120 3.76 4.89 17.18
N ALA A 121 2.54 4.42 16.99
CA ALA A 121 1.80 4.59 15.75
C ALA A 121 1.54 6.06 15.38
N LEU A 122 1.20 6.88 16.37
CA LEU A 122 0.86 8.29 16.17
C LEU A 122 2.08 9.16 15.83
N GLU A 123 3.27 8.80 16.35
CA GLU A 123 4.50 9.52 16.01
C GLU A 123 4.89 9.31 14.54
N GLY A 124 4.88 8.06 14.08
CA GLY A 124 5.12 7.74 12.66
C GLY A 124 4.09 8.38 11.74
N LEU A 125 2.82 8.44 12.17
CA LEU A 125 1.75 9.10 11.43
C LEU A 125 2.05 10.59 11.21
N ALA A 126 2.51 11.31 12.22
CA ALA A 126 2.81 12.75 12.11
C ALA A 126 3.90 13.01 11.05
N GLN A 127 4.95 12.19 11.01
CA GLN A 127 6.02 12.29 9.99
C GLN A 127 5.48 12.02 8.58
N LEU A 128 4.66 10.99 8.40
CA LEU A 128 4.03 10.66 7.12
C LEU A 128 3.11 11.79 6.64
N LEU A 129 2.28 12.34 7.53
CA LEU A 129 1.37 13.44 7.19
C LEU A 129 2.14 14.69 6.74
N ASN A 130 3.27 15.00 7.36
CA ASN A 130 4.15 16.09 6.92
C ASN A 130 4.72 15.83 5.52
N THR A 131 5.15 14.61 5.24
CA THR A 131 5.64 14.21 3.90
C THR A 131 4.52 14.32 2.85
N ILE A 132 3.32 13.82 3.13
CA ILE A 132 2.16 13.94 2.24
C ILE A 132 1.85 15.43 1.97
N LYS A 133 1.86 16.27 3.00
CA LYS A 133 1.64 17.71 2.87
C LYS A 133 2.68 18.34 1.95
N LEU A 134 3.95 18.01 2.11
CA LEU A 134 5.03 18.51 1.27
C LEU A 134 4.85 18.09 -0.20
N VAL A 135 4.61 16.80 -0.45
CA VAL A 135 4.35 16.28 -1.82
C VAL A 135 3.13 16.98 -2.43
N LYS A 136 2.07 17.18 -1.66
CA LYS A 136 0.87 17.89 -2.13
C LYS A 136 1.15 19.35 -2.50
N GLN A 137 2.02 20.03 -1.76
CA GLN A 137 2.36 21.43 -2.03
C GLN A 137 3.32 21.62 -3.21
N THR A 138 4.19 20.63 -3.48
CA THR A 138 5.30 20.81 -4.42
C THR A 138 5.20 19.99 -5.71
N ILE A 139 4.60 18.77 -5.64
CA ILE A 139 4.69 17.80 -6.73
C ILE A 139 3.31 17.35 -7.21
N ASN A 140 2.41 16.97 -6.29
CA ASN A 140 1.11 16.39 -6.61
C ASN A 140 -0.01 17.10 -5.84
N GLN A 141 -0.46 18.25 -6.33
CA GLN A 141 -1.49 19.07 -5.68
C GLN A 141 -2.85 18.38 -5.53
N SER A 142 -3.13 17.40 -6.39
CA SER A 142 -4.38 16.63 -6.37
C SER A 142 -4.39 15.49 -5.36
N LEU A 143 -3.25 15.15 -4.73
CA LEU A 143 -3.14 14.06 -3.78
C LEU A 143 -4.10 14.25 -2.60
N GLN A 144 -4.86 13.23 -2.27
CA GLN A 144 -5.81 13.26 -1.16
C GLN A 144 -5.54 12.13 -0.16
N ILE A 145 -5.83 12.36 1.11
CA ILE A 145 -5.91 11.28 2.09
C ILE A 145 -7.29 10.64 1.94
N ARG A 146 -7.32 9.39 1.47
CA ARG A 146 -8.56 8.60 1.33
C ARG A 146 -9.12 8.23 2.69
N GLY A 147 -8.24 7.78 3.59
CA GLY A 147 -8.62 7.44 4.93
C GLY A 147 -7.50 6.77 5.73
N PHE A 148 -7.78 6.59 7.02
CA PHE A 148 -6.95 5.86 7.96
C PHE A 148 -7.58 4.50 8.24
N LEU A 149 -6.74 3.47 8.28
CA LEU A 149 -7.16 2.11 8.55
C LEU A 149 -6.48 1.60 9.82
N PRO A 150 -7.18 1.52 10.95
CA PRO A 150 -6.64 0.91 12.16
C PRO A 150 -6.37 -0.57 11.92
N THR A 151 -5.15 -1.02 12.17
CA THR A 151 -4.71 -2.41 11.98
C THR A 151 -4.15 -2.99 13.27
N MET A 152 -3.97 -4.32 13.32
CA MET A 152 -3.50 -5.05 14.50
C MET A 152 -4.33 -4.74 15.76
N TYR A 153 -5.60 -4.40 15.56
CA TYR A 153 -6.52 -4.06 16.64
C TYR A 153 -6.84 -5.27 17.52
N SER A 154 -6.80 -5.07 18.84
CA SER A 154 -7.19 -6.07 19.83
C SER A 154 -8.17 -5.48 20.83
N ALA A 155 -9.40 -5.99 20.83
CA ALA A 155 -10.44 -5.55 21.75
C ALA A 155 -10.15 -5.88 23.23
N GLN A 156 -9.25 -6.79 23.52
CA GLN A 156 -8.81 -7.14 24.87
C GLN A 156 -7.66 -6.24 25.37
N ASN A 157 -6.99 -5.50 24.49
CA ASN A 157 -5.85 -4.66 24.83
C ASN A 157 -6.29 -3.19 25.01
N ASN A 158 -6.09 -2.65 26.23
CA ASN A 158 -6.46 -1.28 26.54
C ASN A 158 -5.66 -0.24 25.71
N LEU A 159 -4.37 -0.49 25.45
CA LEU A 159 -3.57 0.38 24.58
C LEU A 159 -4.15 0.44 23.16
N SER A 160 -4.54 -0.70 22.61
CA SER A 160 -5.15 -0.77 21.28
C SER A 160 -6.46 0.04 21.20
N LYS A 161 -7.28 -0.03 22.25
CA LYS A 161 -8.51 0.79 22.37
C LYS A 161 -8.20 2.28 22.47
N GLN A 162 -7.18 2.64 23.25
CA GLN A 162 -6.78 4.04 23.42
C GLN A 162 -6.26 4.64 22.12
N VAL A 163 -5.36 3.96 21.41
CA VAL A 163 -4.85 4.42 20.10
C VAL A 163 -5.99 4.57 19.10
N PHE A 164 -6.93 3.62 19.06
CA PHE A 164 -8.11 3.75 18.22
C PHE A 164 -8.99 4.96 18.60
N ALA A 165 -9.22 5.17 19.89
CA ALA A 165 -10.01 6.31 20.37
C ALA A 165 -9.35 7.66 19.99
N ASP A 166 -8.03 7.77 20.12
CA ASP A 166 -7.26 8.94 19.71
C ASP A 166 -7.35 9.19 18.21
N LEU A 167 -7.29 8.13 17.40
CA LEU A 167 -7.50 8.23 15.95
C LEU A 167 -8.92 8.67 15.62
N ALA A 168 -9.93 8.12 16.29
CA ALA A 168 -11.32 8.50 16.08
C ALA A 168 -11.57 9.95 16.49
N GLN A 169 -11.00 10.41 17.59
CA GLN A 169 -11.14 11.79 18.05
C GLN A 169 -10.59 12.80 17.04
N HIS A 170 -9.45 12.50 16.40
CA HIS A 170 -8.77 13.45 15.51
C HIS A 170 -9.13 13.30 14.03
N PHE A 171 -9.55 12.11 13.61
CA PHE A 171 -9.71 11.75 12.20
C PHE A 171 -11.01 11.00 11.89
N GLU A 172 -12.08 11.19 12.66
CA GLU A 172 -13.35 10.47 12.48
C GLU A 172 -13.85 10.49 11.03
N ASN A 173 -13.81 11.64 10.37
CA ASN A 173 -14.26 11.82 8.99
C ASN A 173 -13.38 11.11 7.95
N LYS A 174 -12.27 10.53 8.37
CA LYS A 174 -11.31 9.81 7.53
C LYS A 174 -11.17 8.34 7.93
N LEU A 175 -11.92 7.87 8.93
CA LEU A 175 -12.03 6.45 9.23
C LEU A 175 -13.08 5.79 8.32
N PHE A 176 -12.77 4.60 7.82
CA PHE A 176 -13.73 3.83 7.04
C PHE A 176 -14.83 3.28 7.96
N LYS A 177 -16.07 3.39 7.54
CA LYS A 177 -17.23 2.92 8.30
C LYS A 177 -17.82 1.65 7.67
N ILE A 178 -18.29 0.76 8.52
CA ILE A 178 -19.13 -0.39 8.13
C ILE A 178 -20.60 0.06 8.06
N ASP A 179 -21.00 0.83 9.08
CA ASP A 179 -22.31 1.44 9.26
C ASP A 179 -22.16 2.76 10.06
N GLU A 180 -23.29 3.39 10.45
CA GLU A 180 -23.28 4.67 11.18
C GLU A 180 -22.49 4.62 12.50
N ASN A 181 -22.44 3.46 13.17
CA ASN A 181 -21.87 3.29 14.51
C ASN A 181 -20.59 2.43 14.54
N SER A 182 -20.18 1.87 13.40
CA SER A 182 -19.12 0.87 13.36
C SER A 182 -18.04 1.24 12.35
N TYR A 183 -16.79 1.15 12.78
CA TYR A 183 -15.63 1.42 11.93
C TYR A 183 -14.99 0.14 11.41
N VAL A 184 -14.38 0.22 10.24
CA VAL A 184 -13.53 -0.83 9.72
C VAL A 184 -12.22 -0.82 10.50
N VAL A 185 -11.92 -1.94 11.16
CA VAL A 185 -10.64 -2.18 11.83
C VAL A 185 -10.11 -3.56 11.42
N ILE A 186 -8.82 -3.68 11.15
CA ILE A 186 -8.19 -4.97 10.87
C ILE A 186 -7.73 -5.58 12.19
N PRO A 187 -8.30 -6.70 12.61
CA PRO A 187 -7.96 -7.31 13.89
C PRO A 187 -6.56 -7.93 13.86
N ARG A 188 -5.92 -8.02 15.02
CA ARG A 188 -4.77 -8.91 15.21
C ARG A 188 -5.26 -10.35 15.03
N ASN A 189 -4.80 -11.02 13.98
CA ASN A 189 -5.26 -12.35 13.60
C ASN A 189 -4.11 -13.18 13.06
N VAL A 190 -3.90 -14.36 13.65
CA VAL A 190 -2.82 -15.29 13.27
C VAL A 190 -2.94 -15.71 11.80
N LYS A 191 -4.16 -15.88 11.29
CA LYS A 191 -4.40 -16.25 9.88
C LYS A 191 -3.92 -15.21 8.89
N LEU A 192 -4.00 -13.92 9.24
CA LEU A 192 -3.41 -12.83 8.44
C LEU A 192 -1.89 -12.89 8.41
N ALA A 193 -1.25 -13.34 9.49
CA ALA A 193 0.20 -13.49 9.53
C ALA A 193 0.68 -14.77 8.82
N GLU A 194 -0.13 -15.82 8.81
CA GLU A 194 0.19 -17.10 8.17
C GLU A 194 0.00 -17.07 6.63
N SER A 195 -1.07 -16.44 6.15
CA SER A 195 -1.47 -16.52 4.74
C SER A 195 -0.37 -16.14 3.73
N PRO A 196 0.50 -15.13 3.98
CA PRO A 196 1.61 -14.82 3.07
C PRO A 196 2.63 -15.95 2.91
N SER A 197 2.85 -16.76 3.96
CA SER A 197 3.79 -17.89 3.89
C SER A 197 3.30 -19.01 2.97
N PHE A 198 2.01 -19.02 2.64
CA PHE A 198 1.40 -19.93 1.67
C PHE A 198 1.22 -19.30 0.29
N GLY A 199 1.74 -18.08 0.06
CA GLY A 199 1.57 -17.35 -1.19
C GLY A 199 0.11 -17.03 -1.52
N LYS A 200 -0.76 -16.91 -0.52
CA LYS A 200 -2.20 -16.68 -0.70
C LYS A 200 -2.68 -15.51 0.13
N PRO A 201 -3.48 -14.60 -0.44
CA PRO A 201 -4.15 -13.59 0.35
C PRO A 201 -5.18 -14.26 1.28
N ILE A 202 -5.49 -13.58 2.39
CA ILE A 202 -6.39 -14.14 3.44
C ILE A 202 -7.73 -14.63 2.90
N MET A 203 -8.27 -13.98 1.87
CA MET A 203 -9.55 -14.34 1.26
C MET A 203 -9.53 -15.72 0.61
N LEU A 204 -8.36 -16.18 0.11
CA LEU A 204 -8.17 -17.52 -0.46
C LEU A 204 -7.65 -18.51 0.59
N TYR A 205 -7.01 -18.01 1.66
CA TYR A 205 -6.45 -18.85 2.70
C TYR A 205 -7.49 -19.27 3.74
N ASP A 206 -8.30 -18.32 4.22
CA ASP A 206 -9.38 -18.58 5.19
C ASP A 206 -10.53 -17.58 4.98
N THR A 207 -11.52 -18.01 4.21
CA THR A 207 -12.71 -17.20 3.83
C THR A 207 -13.56 -16.76 5.02
N ASN A 208 -13.54 -17.51 6.14
CA ASN A 208 -14.35 -17.26 7.32
C ASN A 208 -13.64 -16.45 8.40
N SER A 209 -12.34 -16.19 8.24
CA SER A 209 -11.57 -15.48 9.25
C SER A 209 -12.08 -14.06 9.50
N SER A 210 -11.83 -13.55 10.70
CA SER A 210 -12.12 -12.15 11.02
C SER A 210 -11.32 -11.18 10.14
N GLY A 211 -10.12 -11.59 9.69
CA GLY A 211 -9.32 -10.85 8.73
C GLY A 211 -10.01 -10.69 7.39
N THR A 212 -10.50 -11.78 6.81
CA THR A 212 -11.25 -11.76 5.54
C THR A 212 -12.46 -10.84 5.62
N LYS A 213 -13.26 -10.96 6.69
CA LYS A 213 -14.44 -10.11 6.91
C LYS A 213 -14.05 -8.62 6.98
N ALA A 214 -13.00 -8.29 7.72
CA ALA A 214 -12.54 -6.91 7.87
C ALA A 214 -12.07 -6.31 6.55
N TYR A 215 -11.26 -7.03 5.76
CA TYR A 215 -10.84 -6.57 4.43
C TYR A 215 -11.99 -6.50 3.43
N THR A 216 -12.99 -7.37 3.54
CA THR A 216 -14.22 -7.27 2.73
C THR A 216 -15.00 -5.99 3.04
N HIS A 217 -15.13 -5.62 4.31
CA HIS A 217 -15.73 -4.33 4.69
C HIS A 217 -14.93 -3.14 4.16
N LEU A 218 -13.59 -3.20 4.26
CA LEU A 218 -12.72 -2.18 3.70
C LEU A 218 -12.94 -2.03 2.19
N ALA A 219 -12.93 -3.14 1.46
CA ALA A 219 -13.11 -3.14 0.01
C ALA A 219 -14.45 -2.48 -0.38
N ARG A 220 -15.54 -2.80 0.30
CA ARG A 220 -16.84 -2.16 0.10
C ARG A 220 -16.82 -0.66 0.39
N ALA A 221 -16.16 -0.25 1.48
CA ALA A 221 -16.05 1.16 1.84
C ALA A 221 -15.17 1.98 0.87
N ILE A 222 -14.27 1.32 0.13
CA ILE A 222 -13.43 1.97 -0.90
C ILE A 222 -14.17 2.02 -2.24
N ALA A 223 -14.86 0.96 -2.61
CA ALA A 223 -15.53 0.85 -3.92
C ALA A 223 -16.82 1.70 -4.01
N GLY A 224 -17.44 2.04 -2.90
CA GLY A 224 -18.68 2.85 -2.79
C GLY A 224 -19.90 1.95 -2.74
#